data_c6376bf1251ab324e3e7b4f543a9242d
#
_entry.id   c6376bf1251ab324e3e7b4f543a9242d
#
_cell.length_a   1.000
_cell.length_b   1.000
_cell.length_c   1.000
_cell.angle_alpha   90.00
_cell.angle_beta   90.00
_cell.angle_gamma   90.00
#
_symmetry.space_group_name_H-M   'P 1'
#
loop_
_entity.id
_entity.type
_entity.pdbx_description
1 polymer ?
#
loop_
_entity_poly.entity_id
_entity_poly.type
_entity_poly.pdbx_seq_one_letter_code
_entity_poly.pdbx_strand_id
1 'polypeptide(L)'
;NMPDYDIYANIKNGAANMEIFSVEGFMKQIDIIYRVQDNSMTPSFTSGDLIGIRRLPKTEHIVNGDYYVIDTKPHGVRLRILIENADSYTLRTTDANRDRYTDFKVAKSEIISIFAVIFLFRHSFV
;
A
#
# COMPACT_ATOMS: atom_id res chain seq x y z
N ASN A 1 -11.12 4.24 11.47
CA ASN A 1 -10.26 4.29 10.74
C ASN A 1 -10.48 3.56 9.52
N MET A 2 -11.46 3.81 8.86
CA MET A 2 -11.59 3.07 7.65
C MET A 2 -11.86 3.97 6.48
N PRO A 3 -10.98 4.97 6.25
CA PRO A 3 -11.12 5.76 5.03
C PRO A 3 -10.96 4.88 3.79
N ASP A 4 -10.14 3.83 3.91
CA ASP A 4 -9.93 2.94 2.77
C ASP A 4 -11.16 2.12 2.44
N TYR A 5 -11.98 1.89 3.43
CA TYR A 5 -13.23 1.18 3.25
C TYR A 5 -14.18 1.94 2.32
N ASP A 6 -14.25 3.25 2.49
CA ASP A 6 -15.06 4.09 1.62
C ASP A 6 -14.52 4.11 0.20
N ILE A 7 -13.21 4.11 0.05
CA ILE A 7 -12.57 4.05 -1.26
C ILE A 7 -12.94 2.75 -1.96
N TYR A 8 -12.92 1.67 -1.23
CA TYR A 8 -13.29 0.36 -1.77
C TYR A 8 -14.73 0.38 -2.29
N ALA A 9 -15.64 0.93 -1.51
CA ALA A 9 -17.03 1.04 -1.92
C ALA A 9 -17.18 1.92 -3.15
N ASN A 10 -16.43 3.02 -3.23
CA ASN A 10 -16.48 3.93 -4.35
C ASN A 10 -16.00 3.28 -5.63
N ILE A 11 -14.96 2.49 -5.55
CA ILE A 11 -14.47 1.77 -6.72
C ILE A 11 -15.54 0.82 -7.24
N LYS A 12 -16.17 0.10 -6.33
CA LYS A 12 -17.22 -0.84 -6.70
C LYS A 12 -18.37 -0.14 -7.40
N ASN A 13 -18.76 1.02 -6.88
CA ASN A 13 -19.89 1.77 -7.41
C ASN A 13 -19.54 2.54 -8.66
N GLY A 14 -18.30 3.01 -8.76
CA GLY A 14 -17.88 3.84 -9.86
C GLY A 14 -17.20 3.08 -10.98
N ALA A 15 -17.33 1.77 -11.01
CA ALA A 15 -16.59 0.94 -11.94
C ALA A 15 -17.12 1.01 -13.37
N ALA A 16 -18.05 1.89 -13.65
CA ALA A 16 -18.61 2.03 -14.98
C ALA A 16 -17.56 2.31 -16.04
N ASN A 17 -16.45 2.93 -15.66
CA ASN A 17 -15.38 3.26 -16.58
C ASN A 17 -14.27 2.23 -16.60
N MET A 18 -14.48 1.08 -15.97
CA MET A 18 -13.47 0.04 -15.86
C MET A 18 -14.05 -1.28 -16.35
N GLU A 19 -13.18 -2.21 -16.61
CA GLU A 19 -13.65 -3.55 -16.98
C GLU A 19 -14.09 -4.26 -15.73
N ILE A 20 -15.38 -4.27 -15.51
CA ILE A 20 -15.98 -4.70 -14.25
C ILE A 20 -15.60 -6.14 -13.90
N PHE A 21 -15.57 -7.03 -14.90
CA PHE A 21 -15.22 -8.42 -14.61
C PHE A 21 -13.79 -8.54 -14.07
N SER A 22 -12.86 -7.71 -14.56
CA SER A 22 -11.50 -7.71 -14.04
C SER A 22 -11.44 -7.19 -12.63
N VAL A 23 -12.19 -6.13 -12.36
CA VAL A 23 -12.27 -5.56 -11.01
C VAL A 23 -12.78 -6.60 -10.04
N GLU A 24 -13.84 -7.30 -10.41
CA GLU A 24 -14.38 -8.34 -9.52
C GLU A 24 -13.41 -9.46 -9.27
N GLY A 25 -12.68 -9.87 -10.29
CA GLY A 25 -11.68 -10.91 -10.13
C GLY A 25 -10.59 -10.52 -9.15
N PHE A 26 -10.13 -9.28 -9.23
CA PHE A 26 -9.13 -8.76 -8.30
C PHE A 26 -9.69 -8.62 -6.89
N MET A 27 -10.92 -8.15 -6.76
CA MET A 27 -11.51 -7.90 -5.46
C MET A 27 -11.64 -9.14 -4.61
N LYS A 28 -11.68 -10.31 -5.21
CA LYS A 28 -11.69 -11.56 -4.46
C LYS A 28 -10.36 -11.83 -3.76
N GLN A 29 -9.30 -11.15 -4.17
CA GLN A 29 -7.96 -11.37 -3.66
C GLN A 29 -7.47 -10.25 -2.77
N ILE A 30 -8.27 -9.21 -2.57
CA ILE A 30 -7.86 -8.04 -1.79
C ILE A 30 -8.78 -7.86 -0.61
N ASP A 31 -8.25 -7.19 0.41
CA ASP A 31 -9.01 -6.84 1.60
C ASP A 31 -9.44 -5.38 1.57
N ILE A 32 -8.58 -4.51 1.04
CA ILE A 32 -8.80 -3.07 1.08
C ILE A 32 -8.29 -2.44 -0.21
N ILE A 33 -8.95 -1.38 -0.64
CA ILE A 33 -8.44 -0.48 -1.65
C ILE A 33 -7.84 0.72 -0.91
N TYR A 34 -6.56 0.97 -1.16
CA TYR A 34 -5.82 2.05 -0.51
C TYR A 34 -5.48 3.12 -1.52
N ARG A 35 -5.72 4.39 -1.15
CA ARG A 35 -5.34 5.52 -1.99
C ARG A 35 -3.95 6.00 -1.58
N VAL A 36 -3.05 6.06 -2.55
CA VAL A 36 -1.68 6.54 -2.31
C VAL A 36 -1.73 8.02 -1.93
N GLN A 37 -1.12 8.35 -0.80
CA GLN A 37 -1.30 9.66 -0.18
C GLN A 37 -0.30 10.70 -0.62
N ASP A 38 0.88 10.29 -1.04
CA ASP A 38 1.93 11.24 -1.42
C ASP A 38 2.79 10.65 -2.53
N ASN A 39 3.83 11.37 -2.90
CA ASN A 39 4.71 10.96 -3.99
C ASN A 39 6.02 10.33 -3.50
N SER A 40 6.04 9.82 -2.28
CA SER A 40 7.23 9.23 -1.69
C SER A 40 7.72 7.99 -2.43
N MET A 41 6.84 7.38 -3.21
CA MET A 41 7.15 6.12 -3.90
C MET A 41 7.14 6.27 -5.42
N THR A 42 7.20 7.50 -5.92
CA THR A 42 7.32 7.69 -7.37
C THR A 42 8.65 7.18 -7.87
N PRO A 43 8.76 6.73 -9.08
CA PRO A 43 7.71 6.65 -10.09
C PRO A 43 6.81 5.42 -9.99
N SER A 44 7.09 4.51 -9.05
CA SER A 44 6.32 3.26 -8.94
C SER A 44 4.86 3.51 -8.58
N PHE A 45 4.62 4.43 -7.66
CA PHE A 45 3.28 4.82 -7.23
C PHE A 45 3.22 6.33 -7.13
N THR A 46 2.10 6.90 -7.54
CA THR A 46 1.90 8.34 -7.57
C THR A 46 0.71 8.69 -6.68
N SER A 47 0.76 9.85 -6.05
CA SER A 47 -0.36 10.33 -5.23
C SER A 47 -1.67 10.24 -6.00
N GLY A 48 -2.68 9.67 -5.37
CA GLY A 48 -3.99 9.46 -5.98
C GLY A 48 -4.17 8.11 -6.63
N ASP A 49 -3.11 7.36 -6.86
CA ASP A 49 -3.25 5.98 -7.34
C ASP A 49 -4.06 5.18 -6.33
N LEU A 50 -4.80 4.21 -6.84
CA LEU A 50 -5.53 3.27 -5.99
C LEU A 50 -4.86 1.91 -6.12
N ILE A 51 -4.58 1.29 -4.98
CA ILE A 51 -3.97 -0.03 -4.97
C ILE A 51 -4.82 -0.99 -4.16
N GLY A 52 -4.93 -2.20 -4.67
CA GLY A 52 -5.58 -3.28 -3.95
C GLY A 52 -4.56 -3.98 -3.08
N ILE A 53 -4.88 -4.12 -1.80
CA ILE A 53 -3.94 -4.68 -0.83
C ILE A 53 -4.60 -5.81 -0.06
N ARG A 54 -3.77 -6.74 0.38
CA ARG A 54 -4.21 -7.90 1.15
C ARG A 54 -3.40 -7.99 2.43
N ARG A 55 -4.10 -8.14 3.54
CA ARG A 55 -3.43 -8.28 4.83
C ARG A 55 -2.56 -9.53 4.85
N LEU A 56 -1.34 -9.36 5.29
CA LEU A 56 -0.41 -10.46 5.45
C LEU A 56 -0.68 -11.14 6.78
N PRO A 57 -0.96 -12.45 6.79
CA PRO A 57 -1.06 -13.15 8.08
C PRO A 57 0.30 -13.17 8.76
N LYS A 58 0.29 -13.25 10.08
CA LYS A 58 1.54 -13.23 10.86
C LYS A 58 2.48 -14.40 10.52
N THR A 59 1.93 -15.45 9.95
CA THR A 59 2.73 -16.62 9.58
C THR A 59 3.40 -16.46 8.22
N GLU A 60 3.06 -15.44 7.48
CA GLU A 60 3.64 -15.23 6.16
C GLU A 60 4.77 -14.21 6.26
N HIS A 61 5.90 -14.51 5.64
CA HIS A 61 7.06 -13.63 5.65
C HIS A 61 6.96 -12.59 4.56
N ILE A 62 7.54 -11.41 4.81
CA ILE A 62 7.67 -10.41 3.77
C ILE A 62 8.79 -10.80 2.82
N VAL A 63 8.77 -10.19 1.65
CA VAL A 63 9.88 -10.25 0.70
C VAL A 63 10.63 -8.93 0.82
N ASN A 64 11.88 -8.99 1.27
CA ASN A 64 12.69 -7.78 1.44
C ASN A 64 12.83 -7.04 0.11
N GLY A 65 12.62 -5.74 0.16
CA GLY A 65 12.74 -4.89 -1.02
C GLY A 65 11.46 -4.77 -1.82
N ASP A 66 10.41 -5.43 -1.41
CA ASP A 66 9.12 -5.32 -2.09
C ASP A 66 8.25 -4.24 -1.46
N TYR A 67 7.12 -3.93 -2.11
CA TYR A 67 6.24 -2.85 -1.69
C TYR A 67 5.15 -3.36 -0.77
N TYR A 68 4.91 -2.62 0.30
CA TYR A 68 3.88 -2.95 1.27
C TYR A 68 3.20 -1.69 1.77
N VAL A 69 1.96 -1.84 2.21
CA VAL A 69 1.28 -0.81 3.00
C VAL A 69 1.37 -1.27 4.44
N ILE A 70 1.96 -0.45 5.29
CA ILE A 70 2.26 -0.81 6.67
C ILE A 70 1.54 0.14 7.60
N ASP A 71 0.78 -0.41 8.54
CA ASP A 71 0.16 0.37 9.59
C ASP A 71 1.05 0.32 10.81
N THR A 72 1.54 1.47 11.23
CA THR A 72 2.48 1.59 12.35
C THR A 72 1.90 2.48 13.44
N LYS A 73 2.24 2.19 14.68
CA LYS A 73 1.82 3.05 15.80
C LYS A 73 2.42 4.45 15.70
N PRO A 74 3.74 4.60 15.46
CA PRO A 74 4.33 5.94 15.47
C PRO A 74 4.06 6.78 14.22
N HIS A 75 3.81 6.16 13.07
CA HIS A 75 3.74 6.90 11.80
C HIS A 75 2.44 6.72 11.05
N GLY A 76 1.50 5.93 11.59
CA GLY A 76 0.28 5.62 10.87
C GLY A 76 0.51 4.72 9.68
N VAL A 77 -0.31 4.87 8.66
CA VAL A 77 -0.29 4.00 7.48
C VAL A 77 0.63 4.59 6.43
N ARG A 78 1.56 3.77 5.93
CA ARG A 78 2.55 4.20 4.94
C ARG A 78 2.70 3.14 3.85
N LEU A 79 2.85 3.60 2.61
CA LEU A 79 3.25 2.75 1.50
C LEU A 79 4.76 2.89 1.34
N ARG A 80 5.49 1.81 1.52
CA ARG A 80 6.96 1.86 1.50
C ARG A 80 7.54 0.54 1.00
N ILE A 81 8.81 0.59 0.62
CA ILE A 81 9.62 -0.61 0.43
C ILE A 81 10.00 -1.10 1.81
N LEU A 82 9.78 -2.38 2.07
CA LEU A 82 9.98 -2.93 3.40
C LEU A 82 11.22 -3.80 3.45
N ILE A 83 12.06 -3.53 4.44
CA ILE A 83 13.26 -4.32 4.72
C ILE A 83 13.16 -4.81 6.14
N GLU A 84 13.28 -6.11 6.34
CA GLU A 84 13.22 -6.70 7.66
C GLU A 84 14.60 -6.75 8.30
N ASN A 85 14.68 -6.29 9.53
CA ASN A 85 15.88 -6.40 10.38
C ASN A 85 15.55 -7.35 11.55
N ALA A 86 16.48 -7.53 12.48
CA ALA A 86 16.25 -8.46 13.58
C ALA A 86 15.03 -8.06 14.44
N ASP A 87 15.00 -6.81 14.88
CA ASP A 87 13.94 -6.33 15.78
C ASP A 87 13.10 -5.22 15.21
N SER A 88 13.32 -4.87 13.96
CA SER A 88 12.67 -3.72 13.36
C SER A 88 12.45 -3.94 11.88
N TYR A 89 11.71 -3.01 11.27
CA TYR A 89 11.62 -2.89 9.83
C TYR A 89 12.12 -1.53 9.43
N THR A 90 12.77 -1.45 8.27
CA THR A 90 13.06 -0.18 7.62
C THR A 90 12.01 0.02 6.53
N LEU A 91 11.34 1.17 6.58
CA LEU A 91 10.34 1.57 5.61
C LEU A 91 10.99 2.60 4.70
N ARG A 92 11.31 2.20 3.48
CA ARG A 92 12.12 3.01 2.57
C ARG A 92 11.29 3.64 1.49
N THR A 93 11.67 4.86 1.11
CA THR A 93 11.16 5.46 -0.12
C THR A 93 11.96 4.93 -1.30
N THR A 94 11.51 5.25 -2.51
CA THR A 94 12.30 4.95 -3.70
C THR A 94 13.55 5.82 -3.72
N ASP A 95 14.59 5.37 -4.42
CA ASP A 95 15.85 6.11 -4.47
C ASP A 95 15.66 7.52 -5.02
N ALA A 96 14.75 7.69 -5.97
CA ALA A 96 14.50 9.00 -6.58
C ALA A 96 13.97 10.02 -5.56
N ASN A 97 13.45 9.57 -4.43
CA ASN A 97 12.78 10.44 -3.47
C ASN A 97 13.51 10.56 -2.13
N ARG A 98 14.71 10.03 -2.02
CA ARG A 98 15.43 10.02 -0.74
C ARG A 98 15.74 11.41 -0.21
N ASP A 99 15.85 12.39 -1.08
CA ASP A 99 16.11 13.76 -0.66
C ASP A 99 14.88 14.46 -0.11
N ARG A 100 13.70 13.96 -0.44
CA ARG A 100 12.45 14.62 -0.08
C ARG A 100 11.70 13.92 1.02
N TYR A 101 11.87 12.62 1.16
CA TYR A 101 11.12 11.81 2.09
C TYR A 101 12.07 10.97 2.92
N THR A 102 11.77 10.88 4.21
CA THR A 102 12.63 10.18 5.16
C THR A 102 12.24 8.71 5.23
N ASP A 103 13.26 7.86 5.27
CA ASP A 103 13.04 6.46 5.62
C ASP A 103 12.68 6.37 7.11
N PHE A 104 11.84 5.42 7.46
CA PHE A 104 11.47 5.18 8.85
C PHE A 104 12.05 3.85 9.31
N LYS A 105 12.50 3.80 10.55
CA LYS A 105 12.85 2.56 11.20
C LYS A 105 11.84 2.34 12.32
N VAL A 106 11.11 1.23 12.26
CA VAL A 106 10.01 0.97 13.18
C VAL A 106 10.22 -0.38 13.85
N ALA A 107 10.14 -0.40 15.18
CA ALA A 107 10.26 -1.66 15.92
C ALA A 107 9.14 -2.62 15.52
N LYS A 108 9.45 -3.90 15.45
CA LYS A 108 8.46 -4.91 15.10
C LYS A 108 7.25 -4.87 16.02
N SER A 109 7.47 -4.54 17.29
CA SER A 109 6.38 -4.42 18.28
C SER A 109 5.44 -3.24 17.99
N GLU A 110 5.85 -2.30 17.15
CA GLU A 110 5.04 -1.12 16.81
C GLU A 110 4.32 -1.27 15.50
N ILE A 111 4.43 -2.40 14.84
CA ILE A 111 3.71 -2.70 13.63
C ILE A 111 2.32 -3.21 13.99
N ILE A 112 1.29 -2.59 13.44
CA ILE A 112 -0.09 -3.02 13.66
C ILE A 112 -0.46 -4.06 12.61
N SER A 113 -0.18 -3.78 11.35
CA SER A 113 -0.46 -4.73 10.27
C SER A 113 0.37 -4.40 9.05
N ILE A 114 0.57 -5.42 8.21
CA ILE A 114 1.29 -5.30 6.94
C ILE A 114 0.37 -5.84 5.86
N PHE A 115 0.29 -5.12 4.75
CA PHE A 115 -0.53 -5.49 3.61
C PHE A 115 0.35 -5.61 2.37
N ALA A 116 0.20 -6.69 1.66
CA ALA A 116 0.87 -6.87 0.38
C ALA A 116 0.10 -6.10 -0.71
N VAL A 117 0.84 -5.52 -1.64
CA VAL A 117 0.25 -4.84 -2.79
C VAL A 117 -0.06 -5.89 -3.84
N ILE A 118 -1.34 -5.99 -4.21
CA ILE A 118 -1.80 -7.01 -5.15
C ILE A 118 -1.89 -6.44 -6.56
N PHE A 119 -2.45 -5.25 -6.71
CA PHE A 119 -2.54 -4.60 -8.02
C PHE A 119 -2.64 -3.09 -7.87
N LEU A 120 -2.43 -2.40 -8.98
CA LEU A 120 -2.44 -0.94 -9.06
C LEU A 120 -3.47 -0.49 -10.08
N PHE A 121 -4.34 0.44 -9.67
CA PHE A 121 -5.16 1.21 -10.58
C PHE A 121 -4.55 2.59 -10.72
N ARG A 122 -4.15 2.93 -11.92
CA ARG A 122 -3.71 4.28 -12.21
C ARG A 122 -4.72 4.90 -13.14
N HIS A 123 -5.35 5.96 -12.66
CA HIS A 123 -6.34 6.65 -13.46
C HIS A 123 -5.61 7.62 -14.38
N SER A 124 -5.68 7.35 -15.66
CA SER A 124 -5.01 8.19 -16.63
C SER A 124 -6.07 8.88 -17.47
N PHE A 125 -6.07 10.19 -17.45
CA PHE A 125 -6.88 10.95 -18.36
C PHE A 125 -5.98 11.47 -19.44
N VAL A 126 -6.34 11.21 -20.62
CA VAL A 126 -5.53 11.67 -21.72
C VAL A 126 -6.17 12.86 -22.33
#